data_38f6b1b0736776597efa03c4a7884454
#
_entry.id   38f6b1b0736776597efa03c4a7884454
#
_cell.length_a   1.000
_cell.length_b   1.000
_cell.length_c   1.000
_cell.angle_alpha   90.00
_cell.angle_beta   90.00
_cell.angle_gamma   90.00
#
_symmetry.space_group_name_H-M   'P 1'
#
loop_
_entity.id
_entity.type
_entity.pdbx_description
1 polymer ?
#
loop_
_entity_poly.entity_id
_entity_poly.type
_entity_poly.pdbx_seq_one_letter_code
_entity_poly.pdbx_strand_id
1 'polypeptide(L)'
;MRNFKFKRSLTLVAASSLLSLTVVSIPTAAQANPVCTTANFVTTCVGATTDTAPYSMMVPANFNGTVYLYSHGYRPNVPVPAGIPGYGGYTVTNTPQPGPNATVIGALLAKGYGVVGSGFARQGWNADSAIKTNVELVGIFKKQFTKTTKVVTWGESLGGFITQALAEKHPDLFSAAAPLCMASDITPLMTMAGDALWGIKTFFDPTIKGGNYSAGAAGYAEAMGDLVKVFTVIGSLQAAFAANPSTPAWPATSKVPDAIKAIPSRSALVLVALMAGIPMQSAHFDSTSAPPGLPASNALSFQLAINPAFAALENVANAAALAVLATHDLELQAGGAVFDNTATDYSARVADEQFAWSSALSGVSGTQGLLSVLAASPRAKANPAAVEKMKALASHSGKVEIPTILFTGVADPVTTAGNQQSVVDKYATYWAEKWATAKKAGERKRPANNQLVLWNLTPEKYTKYTAAGAPDTSVPAATGTNHCNFTTSQYMAIADLLAYAADNGKNMSGGALLTKLRKAGNMTYDRGYSAPKMKYYGN
;
A
#
# COMPACT_ATOMS: atom_id res chain seq x y z
N MET A 1 7.89 -10.65 -37.24
CA MET A 1 6.89 -10.16 -36.28
C MET A 1 6.58 -11.28 -35.31
N ARG A 2 7.31 -11.32 -34.18
CA ARG A 2 7.04 -12.32 -33.13
C ARG A 2 6.21 -11.62 -32.06
N ASN A 3 5.06 -12.22 -31.76
CA ASN A 3 4.14 -11.77 -30.71
C ASN A 3 4.85 -11.64 -29.37
N PHE A 4 5.02 -10.41 -28.89
CA PHE A 4 5.45 -10.13 -27.53
C PHE A 4 4.30 -10.52 -26.59
N LYS A 5 4.38 -11.70 -26.03
CA LYS A 5 3.56 -12.03 -24.85
C LYS A 5 4.27 -11.46 -23.63
N PHE A 6 3.80 -10.29 -23.16
CA PHE A 6 4.04 -9.86 -21.79
C PHE A 6 3.48 -10.97 -20.89
N LYS A 7 4.35 -11.84 -20.36
CA LYS A 7 3.95 -12.71 -19.26
C LYS A 7 3.76 -11.80 -18.04
N ARG A 8 2.51 -11.55 -17.77
CA ARG A 8 2.04 -10.73 -16.66
C ARG A 8 2.31 -11.48 -15.36
N SER A 9 3.25 -10.98 -14.59
CA SER A 9 3.28 -11.24 -13.16
C SER A 9 2.58 -10.05 -12.49
N LEU A 10 1.24 -9.98 -12.58
CA LEU A 10 0.45 -9.27 -11.60
C LEU A 10 0.53 -10.12 -10.32
N THR A 11 1.56 -9.93 -9.55
CA THR A 11 1.59 -10.39 -8.18
C THR A 11 0.81 -9.38 -7.34
N LEU A 12 -0.53 -9.37 -7.51
CA LEU A 12 -1.33 -9.19 -6.32
C LEU A 12 -0.85 -10.29 -5.39
N VAL A 13 -0.29 -9.92 -4.24
CA VAL A 13 0.15 -10.87 -3.22
C VAL A 13 -1.07 -11.61 -2.69
N ALA A 14 -1.55 -12.56 -3.49
CA ALA A 14 -2.22 -13.74 -3.02
C ALA A 14 -1.14 -14.83 -2.98
N ALA A 15 -0.23 -14.72 -2.01
CA ALA A 15 0.66 -15.82 -1.66
C ALA A 15 -0.21 -16.91 -1.04
N SER A 16 -0.91 -17.65 -1.89
CA SER A 16 -1.56 -18.91 -1.54
C SER A 16 -0.51 -20.00 -1.48
N SER A 17 0.31 -20.02 -0.44
CA SER A 17 1.00 -21.23 -0.07
C SER A 17 0.00 -22.14 0.61
N LEU A 18 -0.46 -23.15 -0.11
CA LEU A 18 -1.22 -24.29 0.38
C LEU A 18 -0.43 -25.02 1.49
N LEU A 19 -0.62 -24.56 2.74
CA LEU A 19 -0.73 -25.51 3.83
C LEU A 19 -2.15 -26.09 3.67
N SER A 20 -2.27 -27.38 3.43
CA SER A 20 -3.53 -28.12 3.51
C SER A 20 -4.10 -27.98 4.93
N LEU A 21 -4.82 -26.89 5.17
CA LEU A 21 -5.68 -26.74 6.32
C LEU A 21 -6.91 -27.60 6.03
N THR A 22 -7.02 -28.72 6.73
CA THR A 22 -8.29 -29.44 6.85
C THR A 22 -9.34 -28.39 7.25
N VAL A 23 -10.36 -28.25 6.41
CA VAL A 23 -11.52 -27.39 6.69
C VAL A 23 -12.24 -28.02 7.87
N VAL A 24 -11.93 -27.54 9.06
CA VAL A 24 -12.76 -27.78 10.26
C VAL A 24 -13.93 -26.83 10.13
N SER A 25 -15.14 -27.37 9.96
CA SER A 25 -16.38 -26.61 10.02
C SER A 25 -16.45 -25.86 11.36
N ILE A 26 -16.41 -24.53 11.31
CA ILE A 26 -16.47 -23.66 12.49
C ILE A 26 -17.92 -23.60 12.96
N PRO A 27 -18.24 -23.97 14.21
CA PRO A 27 -19.60 -23.85 14.73
C PRO A 27 -20.01 -22.38 14.88
N THR A 28 -21.15 -22.03 14.34
CA THR A 28 -21.83 -20.74 14.54
C THR A 28 -22.48 -20.76 15.92
N ALA A 29 -21.91 -20.11 16.90
CA ALA A 29 -22.49 -19.38 18.03
C ALA A 29 -21.55 -19.31 19.25
N ALA A 30 -21.52 -18.12 19.87
CA ALA A 30 -21.05 -17.82 21.24
C ALA A 30 -19.72 -18.45 21.64
N GLN A 31 -18.65 -17.67 21.60
CA GLN A 31 -17.34 -17.91 22.25
C GLN A 31 -17.03 -19.39 22.59
N ALA A 32 -17.00 -20.24 21.55
CA ALA A 32 -16.48 -21.59 21.70
C ALA A 32 -14.99 -21.51 22.05
N ASN A 33 -14.53 -22.27 23.03
CA ASN A 33 -13.12 -22.39 23.33
C ASN A 33 -12.35 -22.73 22.02
N PRO A 34 -11.16 -22.17 21.82
CA PRO A 34 -10.37 -22.48 20.62
C PRO A 34 -10.16 -23.99 20.47
N VAL A 35 -10.31 -24.51 19.26
CA VAL A 35 -9.97 -25.90 18.94
C VAL A 35 -8.47 -25.94 18.63
N CYS A 36 -7.73 -26.73 19.42
CA CYS A 36 -6.28 -26.80 19.32
C CYS A 36 -5.81 -28.18 18.90
N THR A 37 -4.80 -28.22 18.02
CA THR A 37 -4.07 -29.41 17.60
C THR A 37 -2.57 -29.15 17.74
N THR A 38 -1.80 -30.21 18.06
CA THR A 38 -0.33 -30.10 18.17
C THR A 38 0.31 -31.03 17.15
N ALA A 39 1.15 -30.48 16.30
CA ALA A 39 1.95 -31.22 15.33
C ALA A 39 3.33 -30.57 15.19
N ASN A 40 4.37 -31.36 15.00
CA ASN A 40 5.74 -30.87 14.81
C ASN A 40 6.18 -29.85 15.87
N PHE A 41 5.85 -30.09 17.13
CA PHE A 41 6.15 -29.20 18.28
C PHE A 41 5.49 -27.82 18.21
N VAL A 42 4.47 -27.63 17.37
CA VAL A 42 3.66 -26.41 17.30
C VAL A 42 2.21 -26.72 17.65
N THR A 43 1.66 -25.99 18.61
CA THR A 43 0.23 -26.02 18.92
C THR A 43 -0.46 -24.96 18.09
N THR A 44 -1.39 -25.38 17.23
CA THR A 44 -2.24 -24.50 16.41
C THR A 44 -3.64 -24.51 16.98
N CYS A 45 -4.19 -23.34 17.28
CA CYS A 45 -5.56 -23.19 17.77
C CYS A 45 -6.34 -22.29 16.78
N VAL A 46 -7.56 -22.71 16.45
CA VAL A 46 -8.48 -21.96 15.59
C VAL A 46 -9.81 -21.73 16.29
N GLY A 47 -10.50 -20.67 15.94
CA GLY A 47 -11.79 -20.29 16.49
C GLY A 47 -12.33 -19.03 15.82
N ALA A 48 -13.34 -18.43 16.43
CA ALA A 48 -13.90 -17.16 16.00
C ALA A 48 -14.09 -16.23 17.21
N THR A 49 -13.95 -14.92 16.97
CA THR A 49 -14.28 -13.87 17.94
C THR A 49 -15.79 -13.64 18.04
N THR A 50 -16.24 -12.81 18.97
CA THR A 50 -17.68 -12.52 19.18
C THR A 50 -18.34 -11.90 17.95
N ASP A 51 -17.59 -11.16 17.11
CA ASP A 51 -18.04 -10.62 15.83
C ASP A 51 -17.93 -11.64 14.67
N THR A 52 -17.73 -12.93 14.99
CA THR A 52 -17.59 -14.06 14.05
C THR A 52 -16.33 -14.03 13.17
N ALA A 53 -15.34 -13.19 13.49
CA ALA A 53 -14.08 -13.17 12.76
C ALA A 53 -13.25 -14.42 13.04
N PRO A 54 -12.94 -15.24 12.04
CA PRO A 54 -12.10 -16.42 12.25
C PRO A 54 -10.67 -16.01 12.57
N TYR A 55 -10.01 -16.78 13.45
CA TYR A 55 -8.61 -16.56 13.81
C TYR A 55 -7.80 -17.85 13.81
N SER A 56 -6.48 -17.68 13.71
CA SER A 56 -5.49 -18.74 13.93
C SER A 56 -4.42 -18.23 14.90
N MET A 57 -4.06 -19.08 15.87
CA MET A 57 -2.98 -18.88 16.81
C MET A 57 -2.02 -20.04 16.71
N MET A 58 -0.71 -19.77 16.67
CA MET A 58 0.31 -20.82 16.61
C MET A 58 1.38 -20.54 17.65
N VAL A 59 1.69 -21.55 18.47
CA VAL A 59 2.65 -21.43 19.58
C VAL A 59 3.58 -22.64 19.58
N PRO A 60 4.92 -22.44 19.54
CA PRO A 60 5.88 -23.54 19.57
C PRO A 60 6.05 -24.09 21.00
N ALA A 61 6.52 -25.32 21.12
CA ALA A 61 6.76 -25.97 22.42
C ALA A 61 7.73 -25.18 23.34
N ASN A 62 8.71 -24.48 22.74
CA ASN A 62 9.67 -23.62 23.42
C ASN A 62 9.21 -22.16 23.55
N PHE A 63 7.89 -21.92 23.63
CA PHE A 63 7.31 -20.58 23.69
C PHE A 63 7.95 -19.71 24.77
N ASN A 64 8.49 -18.54 24.36
CA ASN A 64 9.24 -17.62 25.20
C ASN A 64 8.38 -16.54 25.90
N GLY A 65 7.05 -16.55 25.70
CA GLY A 65 6.13 -15.58 26.29
C GLY A 65 5.83 -14.35 25.43
N THR A 66 6.45 -14.20 24.26
CA THR A 66 6.19 -13.09 23.33
C THR A 66 5.36 -13.56 22.15
N VAL A 67 4.26 -12.86 21.86
CA VAL A 67 3.39 -13.14 20.71
C VAL A 67 3.35 -11.97 19.74
N TYR A 68 3.31 -12.29 18.46
CA TYR A 68 3.16 -11.37 17.33
C TYR A 68 1.73 -11.41 16.82
N LEU A 69 0.97 -10.34 17.04
CA LEU A 69 -0.36 -10.13 16.45
C LEU A 69 -0.18 -9.49 15.08
N TYR A 70 -0.62 -10.19 14.03
CA TYR A 70 -0.56 -9.70 12.66
C TYR A 70 -1.92 -9.24 12.17
N SER A 71 -1.95 -8.07 11.53
CA SER A 71 -3.10 -7.53 10.82
C SER A 71 -2.85 -7.57 9.33
N HIS A 72 -3.66 -8.28 8.56
CA HIS A 72 -3.53 -8.35 7.11
C HIS A 72 -4.02 -7.07 6.41
N GLY A 73 -3.57 -6.85 5.17
CA GLY A 73 -3.95 -5.74 4.31
C GLY A 73 -5.40 -5.80 3.80
N TYR A 74 -5.74 -4.83 2.94
CA TYR A 74 -7.07 -4.77 2.32
C TYR A 74 -7.36 -6.03 1.50
N ARG A 75 -8.55 -6.58 1.69
CA ARG A 75 -9.14 -7.64 0.86
C ARG A 75 -10.48 -7.11 0.33
N PRO A 76 -10.76 -7.21 -0.99
CA PRO A 76 -12.04 -6.75 -1.52
C PRO A 76 -13.23 -7.38 -0.80
N ASN A 77 -14.27 -6.58 -0.56
CA ASN A 77 -15.53 -7.04 0.07
C ASN A 77 -16.52 -7.62 -0.94
N VAL A 78 -16.16 -7.62 -2.22
CA VAL A 78 -16.95 -8.17 -3.33
C VAL A 78 -16.09 -9.13 -4.16
N PRO A 79 -16.68 -10.17 -4.78
CA PRO A 79 -15.95 -11.02 -5.70
C PRO A 79 -15.59 -10.25 -6.99
N VAL A 80 -14.53 -10.66 -7.64
CA VAL A 80 -14.13 -10.12 -8.95
C VAL A 80 -14.10 -11.27 -9.95
N PRO A 81 -14.84 -11.18 -11.08
CA PRO A 81 -14.87 -12.22 -12.09
C PRO A 81 -13.49 -12.51 -12.70
N ALA A 82 -13.19 -13.77 -12.95
CA ALA A 82 -11.92 -14.20 -13.55
C ALA A 82 -11.70 -13.71 -14.99
N GLY A 83 -12.77 -13.34 -15.69
CA GLY A 83 -12.71 -12.88 -17.10
C GLY A 83 -12.28 -11.42 -17.28
N ILE A 84 -11.95 -10.69 -16.21
CA ILE A 84 -11.47 -9.30 -16.32
C ILE A 84 -10.05 -9.31 -16.91
N PRO A 85 -9.78 -8.57 -17.99
CA PRO A 85 -8.47 -8.53 -18.60
C PRO A 85 -7.39 -8.14 -17.59
N GLY A 86 -6.33 -8.94 -17.50
CA GLY A 86 -5.22 -8.64 -16.59
C GLY A 86 -5.47 -8.86 -15.10
N TYR A 87 -6.64 -9.35 -14.72
CA TYR A 87 -6.98 -9.70 -13.35
C TYR A 87 -7.40 -11.17 -13.28
N GLY A 88 -6.80 -11.94 -12.37
CA GLY A 88 -7.05 -13.40 -12.26
C GLY A 88 -8.37 -13.78 -11.58
N GLY A 89 -9.21 -12.80 -11.28
CA GLY A 89 -10.40 -13.00 -10.44
C GLY A 89 -10.10 -13.01 -8.94
N TYR A 90 -11.15 -12.89 -8.14
CA TYR A 90 -11.05 -12.91 -6.67
C TYR A 90 -12.34 -13.45 -6.07
N THR A 91 -12.21 -14.34 -5.09
CA THR A 91 -13.31 -14.78 -4.23
C THR A 91 -13.13 -14.18 -2.85
N VAL A 92 -14.20 -13.61 -2.29
CA VAL A 92 -14.16 -13.01 -0.95
C VAL A 92 -13.76 -14.09 0.06
N THR A 93 -12.76 -13.79 0.87
CA THR A 93 -12.22 -14.72 1.87
C THR A 93 -11.94 -14.01 3.18
N ASN A 94 -12.27 -14.68 4.27
CA ASN A 94 -11.91 -14.30 5.63
C ASN A 94 -10.92 -15.31 6.27
N THR A 95 -10.11 -15.99 5.47
CA THR A 95 -9.08 -16.91 5.96
C THR A 95 -8.14 -16.21 6.94
N PRO A 96 -7.94 -16.74 8.16
CA PRO A 96 -7.01 -16.17 9.14
C PRO A 96 -5.58 -16.07 8.62
N GLN A 97 -4.91 -14.99 8.96
CA GLN A 97 -3.53 -14.73 8.56
C GLN A 97 -2.68 -14.33 9.77
N PRO A 98 -1.94 -15.26 10.40
CA PRO A 98 -1.16 -14.98 11.61
C PRO A 98 0.23 -14.37 11.35
N GLY A 99 0.56 -14.05 10.10
CA GLY A 99 1.83 -13.40 9.71
C GLY A 99 1.88 -13.08 8.22
N PRO A 100 2.90 -12.36 7.74
CA PRO A 100 3.00 -11.93 6.35
C PRO A 100 3.00 -13.09 5.35
N ASN A 101 3.76 -14.15 5.66
CA ASN A 101 3.84 -15.38 4.85
C ASN A 101 4.33 -16.56 5.70
N ALA A 102 4.22 -17.77 5.15
CA ALA A 102 4.57 -19.00 5.85
C ALA A 102 6.07 -19.07 6.29
N THR A 103 6.98 -18.52 5.49
CA THR A 103 8.42 -18.50 5.81
C THR A 103 8.70 -17.64 7.04
N VAL A 104 8.10 -16.45 7.12
CA VAL A 104 8.25 -15.56 8.28
C VAL A 104 7.58 -16.17 9.51
N ILE A 105 6.39 -16.75 9.39
CA ILE A 105 5.71 -17.48 10.48
C ILE A 105 6.61 -18.59 11.01
N GLY A 106 7.14 -19.46 10.14
CA GLY A 106 8.05 -20.53 10.54
C GLY A 106 9.31 -20.03 11.24
N ALA A 107 9.90 -18.93 10.76
CA ALA A 107 11.07 -18.32 11.37
C ALA A 107 10.79 -17.73 12.77
N LEU A 108 9.60 -17.14 12.98
CA LEU A 108 9.17 -16.65 14.30
C LEU A 108 8.96 -17.79 15.28
N LEU A 109 8.23 -18.85 14.86
CA LEU A 109 8.03 -20.03 15.68
C LEU A 109 9.34 -20.73 16.06
N ALA A 110 10.28 -20.84 15.12
CA ALA A 110 11.62 -21.40 15.40
C ALA A 110 12.41 -20.59 16.46
N LYS A 111 12.16 -19.29 16.56
CA LYS A 111 12.73 -18.42 17.61
C LYS A 111 11.97 -18.48 18.95
N GLY A 112 10.95 -19.30 19.06
CA GLY A 112 10.14 -19.43 20.27
C GLY A 112 9.03 -18.38 20.42
N TYR A 113 8.71 -17.62 19.38
CA TYR A 113 7.61 -16.64 19.41
C TYR A 113 6.29 -17.31 19.06
N GLY A 114 5.19 -16.86 19.70
CA GLY A 114 3.84 -17.14 19.24
C GLY A 114 3.43 -16.19 18.12
N VAL A 115 2.53 -16.64 17.26
CA VAL A 115 1.93 -15.81 16.21
C VAL A 115 0.42 -15.94 16.23
N VAL A 116 -0.28 -14.86 15.94
CA VAL A 116 -1.74 -14.81 15.94
C VAL A 116 -2.25 -13.80 14.93
N GLY A 117 -3.35 -14.11 14.25
CA GLY A 117 -4.02 -13.19 13.35
C GLY A 117 -5.42 -13.63 13.00
N SER A 118 -6.26 -12.68 12.69
CA SER A 118 -7.64 -12.87 12.25
C SER A 118 -7.74 -12.79 10.72
N GLY A 119 -8.85 -13.34 10.19
CA GLY A 119 -9.31 -13.10 8.83
C GLY A 119 -10.35 -11.99 8.75
N PHE A 120 -10.69 -11.38 9.89
CA PHE A 120 -11.73 -10.39 10.11
C PHE A 120 -13.12 -10.85 9.62
N ALA A 121 -14.18 -10.39 10.29
CA ALA A 121 -15.56 -10.74 9.93
C ALA A 121 -16.01 -10.00 8.67
N ARG A 122 -15.59 -8.75 8.50
CA ARG A 122 -15.89 -7.89 7.36
C ARG A 122 -14.62 -7.68 6.54
N GLN A 123 -14.73 -7.75 5.22
CA GLN A 123 -13.69 -7.37 4.28
C GLN A 123 -13.89 -5.92 3.80
N GLY A 124 -13.05 -5.44 2.90
CA GLY A 124 -13.00 -4.03 2.51
C GLY A 124 -12.27 -3.17 3.53
N TRP A 125 -12.62 -1.89 3.59
CA TRP A 125 -12.13 -0.98 4.62
C TRP A 125 -12.82 -1.28 5.94
N ASN A 126 -12.18 -2.03 6.79
CA ASN A 126 -12.75 -2.62 8.01
C ASN A 126 -12.04 -2.17 9.30
N ALA A 127 -11.25 -1.10 9.27
CA ALA A 127 -10.40 -0.71 10.39
C ALA A 127 -11.15 -0.54 11.73
N ASP A 128 -12.39 -0.05 11.69
CA ASP A 128 -13.25 0.17 12.84
C ASP A 128 -13.62 -1.13 13.59
N SER A 129 -13.93 -2.21 12.84
CA SER A 129 -14.22 -3.52 13.40
C SER A 129 -12.95 -4.31 13.71
N ALA A 130 -11.96 -4.27 12.82
CA ALA A 130 -10.70 -5.01 12.95
C ALA A 130 -9.91 -4.63 14.21
N ILE A 131 -9.95 -3.37 14.64
CA ILE A 131 -9.37 -2.93 15.92
C ILE A 131 -10.02 -3.69 17.08
N LYS A 132 -11.36 -3.77 17.13
CA LYS A 132 -12.12 -4.47 18.18
C LYS A 132 -11.83 -5.97 18.17
N THR A 133 -11.85 -6.59 16.97
CA THR A 133 -11.50 -7.99 16.77
C THR A 133 -10.11 -8.30 17.34
N ASN A 134 -9.10 -7.46 17.03
CA ASN A 134 -7.73 -7.68 17.50
C ASN A 134 -7.59 -7.50 19.02
N VAL A 135 -8.29 -6.54 19.62
CA VAL A 135 -8.32 -6.36 21.10
C VAL A 135 -8.89 -7.61 21.77
N GLU A 136 -10.01 -8.13 21.29
CA GLU A 136 -10.61 -9.37 21.79
C GLU A 136 -9.66 -10.56 21.60
N LEU A 137 -9.04 -10.68 20.42
CA LEU A 137 -8.13 -11.77 20.08
C LEU A 137 -6.89 -11.83 20.99
N VAL A 138 -6.37 -10.67 21.43
CA VAL A 138 -5.30 -10.60 22.45
C VAL A 138 -5.78 -11.22 23.76
N GLY A 139 -7.01 -10.93 24.18
CA GLY A 139 -7.63 -11.52 25.38
C GLY A 139 -7.77 -13.04 25.28
N ILE A 140 -8.28 -13.53 24.14
CA ILE A 140 -8.41 -14.96 23.84
C ILE A 140 -7.03 -15.65 23.88
N PHE A 141 -6.02 -15.04 23.22
CA PHE A 141 -4.67 -15.60 23.20
C PHE A 141 -4.06 -15.72 24.60
N LYS A 142 -4.12 -14.64 25.41
CA LYS A 142 -3.59 -14.63 26.78
C LYS A 142 -4.28 -15.65 27.69
N LYS A 143 -5.60 -15.86 27.51
CA LYS A 143 -6.36 -16.87 28.25
C LYS A 143 -5.93 -18.29 27.87
N GLN A 144 -5.70 -18.55 26.59
CA GLN A 144 -5.29 -19.86 26.07
C GLN A 144 -3.84 -20.20 26.40
N PHE A 145 -2.95 -19.18 26.32
CA PHE A 145 -1.51 -19.33 26.53
C PHE A 145 -1.05 -18.42 27.67
N THR A 146 -1.22 -18.89 28.90
CA THR A 146 -0.98 -18.11 30.15
C THR A 146 0.46 -17.68 30.37
N LYS A 147 1.44 -18.28 29.68
CA LYS A 147 2.83 -17.84 29.68
C LYS A 147 3.06 -16.53 28.92
N THR A 148 2.04 -15.96 28.26
CA THR A 148 2.16 -14.74 27.47
C THR A 148 2.45 -13.54 28.37
N THR A 149 3.62 -12.96 28.22
CA THR A 149 4.06 -11.78 28.98
C THR A 149 4.12 -10.52 28.11
N LYS A 150 4.30 -10.68 26.80
CA LYS A 150 4.43 -9.57 25.84
C LYS A 150 3.62 -9.82 24.59
N VAL A 151 2.95 -8.77 24.11
CA VAL A 151 2.26 -8.76 22.84
C VAL A 151 2.85 -7.64 21.98
N VAL A 152 3.32 -7.97 20.81
CA VAL A 152 3.70 -6.99 19.80
C VAL A 152 2.71 -7.06 18.65
N THR A 153 2.41 -5.91 18.03
CA THR A 153 1.50 -5.84 16.90
C THR A 153 2.22 -5.34 15.65
N TRP A 154 1.91 -5.92 14.51
CA TRP A 154 2.41 -5.52 13.22
C TRP A 154 1.43 -5.84 12.11
N GLY A 155 1.57 -5.21 10.95
CA GLY A 155 0.67 -5.44 9.84
C GLY A 155 1.02 -4.56 8.65
N GLU A 156 0.46 -4.89 7.50
CA GLU A 156 0.77 -4.29 6.20
C GLU A 156 -0.42 -3.56 5.61
N SER A 157 -0.17 -2.45 4.89
CA SER A 157 -1.21 -1.73 4.16
C SER A 157 -2.33 -1.25 5.10
N LEU A 158 -3.59 -1.66 4.89
CA LEU A 158 -4.68 -1.49 5.84
C LEU A 158 -4.37 -2.13 7.20
N GLY A 159 -3.67 -3.28 7.22
CA GLY A 159 -3.18 -3.89 8.47
C GLY A 159 -2.15 -3.01 9.18
N GLY A 160 -1.35 -2.26 8.45
CA GLY A 160 -0.46 -1.23 8.99
C GLY A 160 -1.25 -0.08 9.62
N PHE A 161 -2.35 0.35 8.98
CA PHE A 161 -3.30 1.31 9.55
C PHE A 161 -3.87 0.80 10.89
N ILE A 162 -4.37 -0.45 10.90
CA ILE A 162 -4.93 -1.08 12.10
C ILE A 162 -3.87 -1.16 13.21
N THR A 163 -2.63 -1.53 12.87
CA THR A 163 -1.49 -1.59 13.79
C THR A 163 -1.18 -0.23 14.43
N GLN A 164 -1.13 0.83 13.65
CA GLN A 164 -0.93 2.20 14.15
C GLN A 164 -2.08 2.60 15.09
N ALA A 165 -3.33 2.31 14.71
CA ALA A 165 -4.49 2.61 15.53
C ALA A 165 -4.49 1.84 16.86
N LEU A 166 -4.03 0.58 16.86
CA LEU A 166 -3.86 -0.21 18.09
C LEU A 166 -2.79 0.41 19.00
N ALA A 167 -1.66 0.86 18.45
CA ALA A 167 -0.61 1.53 19.21
C ALA A 167 -1.07 2.86 19.83
N GLU A 168 -1.94 3.61 19.15
CA GLU A 168 -2.47 4.88 19.62
C GLU A 168 -3.58 4.72 20.66
N LYS A 169 -4.48 3.75 20.48
CA LYS A 169 -5.73 3.62 21.25
C LYS A 169 -5.64 2.60 22.39
N HIS A 170 -4.71 1.64 22.29
CA HIS A 170 -4.57 0.54 23.24
C HIS A 170 -3.11 0.30 23.65
N PRO A 171 -2.36 1.36 24.06
CA PRO A 171 -0.95 1.23 24.43
C PRO A 171 -0.70 0.31 25.63
N ASP A 172 -1.72 0.06 26.44
CA ASP A 172 -1.72 -0.85 27.59
C ASP A 172 -1.70 -2.34 27.18
N LEU A 173 -2.17 -2.68 25.99
CA LEU A 173 -2.22 -4.06 25.50
C LEU A 173 -0.94 -4.49 24.79
N PHE A 174 -0.16 -3.55 24.25
CA PHE A 174 0.96 -3.84 23.38
C PHE A 174 2.29 -3.32 23.93
N SER A 175 3.34 -4.13 23.81
CA SER A 175 4.69 -3.76 24.22
C SER A 175 5.46 -3.00 23.13
N ALA A 176 5.10 -3.21 21.87
CA ALA A 176 5.67 -2.50 20.70
C ALA A 176 4.77 -2.69 19.48
N ALA A 177 4.92 -1.82 18.48
CA ALA A 177 4.15 -1.87 17.24
C ALA A 177 5.03 -1.65 16.00
N ALA A 178 4.67 -2.26 14.86
CA ALA A 178 5.29 -1.98 13.57
C ALA A 178 4.25 -1.89 12.45
N PRO A 179 3.70 -0.71 12.16
CA PRO A 179 2.94 -0.47 10.94
C PRO A 179 3.87 -0.48 9.72
N LEU A 180 3.59 -1.38 8.76
CA LEU A 180 4.38 -1.59 7.56
C LEU A 180 3.61 -1.12 6.33
N CYS A 181 4.28 -0.41 5.39
CA CYS A 181 3.64 0.09 4.16
C CYS A 181 2.20 0.58 4.41
N MET A 182 2.02 1.33 5.50
CA MET A 182 0.71 1.61 6.05
C MET A 182 -0.09 2.61 5.21
N ALA A 183 -1.39 2.37 5.09
CA ALA A 183 -2.34 3.43 4.85
C ALA A 183 -2.33 4.39 6.06
N SER A 184 -2.35 5.71 5.84
CA SER A 184 -2.27 6.67 6.96
C SER A 184 -3.58 7.39 7.24
N ASP A 185 -4.32 7.69 6.18
CA ASP A 185 -5.57 8.43 6.24
C ASP A 185 -6.39 8.07 5.00
N ILE A 186 -7.67 7.84 5.19
CA ILE A 186 -8.55 7.38 4.12
C ILE A 186 -8.79 8.47 3.06
N THR A 187 -8.94 9.73 3.49
CA THR A 187 -9.25 10.83 2.57
C THR A 187 -8.14 11.05 1.54
N PRO A 188 -6.88 11.20 1.92
CA PRO A 188 -5.79 11.28 0.97
C PRO A 188 -5.70 10.08 0.01
N LEU A 189 -5.84 8.87 0.52
CA LEU A 189 -5.79 7.66 -0.32
C LEU A 189 -6.89 7.65 -1.38
N MET A 190 -8.10 8.05 -0.99
CA MET A 190 -9.23 8.12 -1.94
C MET A 190 -9.08 9.27 -2.93
N THR A 191 -8.41 10.34 -2.54
CA THR A 191 -8.05 11.41 -3.47
C THR A 191 -7.04 10.93 -4.51
N MET A 192 -5.99 10.18 -4.11
CA MET A 192 -5.06 9.54 -5.07
C MET A 192 -5.80 8.63 -6.06
N ALA A 193 -6.61 7.71 -5.53
CA ALA A 193 -7.37 6.77 -6.37
C ALA A 193 -8.30 7.51 -7.33
N GLY A 194 -9.03 8.50 -6.84
CA GLY A 194 -9.96 9.31 -7.63
C GLY A 194 -9.25 10.15 -8.70
N ASP A 195 -8.13 10.80 -8.37
CA ASP A 195 -7.32 11.56 -9.33
C ASP A 195 -6.75 10.66 -10.44
N ALA A 196 -6.26 9.47 -10.09
CA ALA A 196 -5.77 8.51 -11.07
C ALA A 196 -6.89 8.04 -12.02
N LEU A 197 -8.04 7.61 -11.45
CA LEU A 197 -9.19 7.16 -12.24
C LEU A 197 -9.79 8.28 -13.11
N TRP A 198 -9.91 9.50 -12.55
CA TRP A 198 -10.39 10.66 -13.29
C TRP A 198 -9.44 11.08 -14.40
N GLY A 199 -8.13 11.00 -14.18
CA GLY A 199 -7.11 11.25 -15.20
C GLY A 199 -7.16 10.20 -16.32
N ILE A 200 -7.27 8.91 -15.99
CA ILE A 200 -7.42 7.82 -16.97
C ILE A 200 -8.70 8.03 -17.79
N LYS A 201 -9.82 8.31 -17.14
CA LYS A 201 -11.09 8.66 -17.78
C LYS A 201 -10.93 9.83 -18.75
N THR A 202 -10.32 10.91 -18.30
CA THR A 202 -10.19 12.15 -19.06
C THR A 202 -9.35 11.98 -20.32
N PHE A 203 -8.22 11.29 -20.22
CA PHE A 203 -7.29 11.16 -21.33
C PHE A 203 -7.55 9.96 -22.23
N PHE A 204 -8.00 8.84 -21.67
CA PHE A 204 -7.94 7.57 -22.41
C PHE A 204 -9.28 6.93 -22.68
N ASP A 205 -10.27 7.03 -21.78
CA ASP A 205 -11.61 6.49 -22.02
C ASP A 205 -12.68 7.22 -21.19
N PRO A 206 -13.41 8.17 -21.77
CA PRO A 206 -14.44 8.93 -21.06
C PRO A 206 -15.66 8.10 -20.62
N THR A 207 -15.78 6.85 -21.04
CA THR A 207 -16.85 5.95 -20.61
C THR A 207 -16.61 5.29 -19.26
N ILE A 208 -15.39 5.42 -18.71
CA ILE A 208 -15.08 5.02 -17.32
C ILE A 208 -15.90 5.92 -16.39
N LYS A 209 -16.61 5.31 -15.44
CA LYS A 209 -17.37 6.06 -14.43
C LYS A 209 -16.43 6.70 -13.40
N GLY A 210 -15.52 5.91 -12.85
CA GLY A 210 -14.44 6.34 -11.94
C GLY A 210 -14.91 6.71 -10.54
N GLY A 211 -16.11 6.27 -10.12
CA GLY A 211 -16.74 6.59 -8.84
C GLY A 211 -18.21 6.99 -9.01
N ASN A 212 -18.85 7.43 -7.92
CA ASN A 212 -20.28 7.71 -7.84
C ASN A 212 -21.11 6.51 -8.31
N TYR A 213 -20.73 5.32 -7.83
CA TYR A 213 -21.40 4.07 -8.17
C TYR A 213 -22.79 4.01 -7.57
N SER A 214 -23.72 3.38 -8.27
CA SER A 214 -25.07 3.14 -7.80
C SER A 214 -25.09 2.21 -6.58
N ALA A 215 -26.16 2.20 -5.83
CA ALA A 215 -26.30 1.28 -4.71
C ALA A 215 -26.54 -0.18 -5.18
N GLY A 216 -26.09 -1.15 -4.38
CA GLY A 216 -26.39 -2.57 -4.55
C GLY A 216 -25.80 -3.18 -5.84
N ALA A 217 -26.55 -4.09 -6.45
CA ALA A 217 -26.10 -4.86 -7.63
C ALA A 217 -25.73 -3.98 -8.84
N ALA A 218 -26.41 -2.86 -9.04
CA ALA A 218 -26.09 -1.93 -10.11
C ALA A 218 -24.72 -1.31 -9.92
N GLY A 219 -24.38 -0.85 -8.72
CA GLY A 219 -23.07 -0.28 -8.41
C GLY A 219 -21.94 -1.30 -8.53
N TYR A 220 -22.20 -2.54 -8.11
CA TYR A 220 -21.25 -3.64 -8.35
C TYR A 220 -21.00 -3.85 -9.85
N ALA A 221 -22.05 -3.90 -10.67
CA ALA A 221 -21.90 -4.07 -12.12
C ALA A 221 -21.14 -2.89 -12.76
N GLU A 222 -21.39 -1.67 -12.31
CA GLU A 222 -20.67 -0.46 -12.76
C GLU A 222 -19.18 -0.53 -12.39
N ALA A 223 -18.83 -0.92 -11.17
CA ALA A 223 -17.44 -1.07 -10.74
C ALA A 223 -16.71 -2.18 -11.51
N MET A 224 -17.36 -3.33 -11.75
CA MET A 224 -16.80 -4.39 -12.60
C MET A 224 -16.62 -3.94 -14.04
N GLY A 225 -17.58 -3.15 -14.58
CA GLY A 225 -17.46 -2.52 -15.89
C GLY A 225 -16.27 -1.56 -15.98
N ASP A 226 -16.04 -0.77 -14.94
CA ASP A 226 -14.87 0.13 -14.87
C ASP A 226 -13.55 -0.66 -14.77
N LEU A 227 -13.49 -1.76 -14.03
CA LEU A 227 -12.31 -2.63 -14.03
C LEU A 227 -11.96 -3.11 -15.44
N VAL A 228 -12.96 -3.59 -16.20
CA VAL A 228 -12.75 -4.04 -17.60
C VAL A 228 -12.19 -2.90 -18.45
N LYS A 229 -12.78 -1.70 -18.39
CA LYS A 229 -12.37 -0.54 -19.18
C LYS A 229 -10.96 -0.06 -18.79
N VAL A 230 -10.68 0.08 -17.51
CA VAL A 230 -9.38 0.52 -17.01
C VAL A 230 -8.27 -0.44 -17.45
N PHE A 231 -8.47 -1.77 -17.30
CA PHE A 231 -7.49 -2.75 -17.76
C PHE A 231 -7.39 -2.83 -19.30
N THR A 232 -8.47 -2.55 -20.04
CA THR A 232 -8.42 -2.43 -21.49
C THR A 232 -7.57 -1.22 -21.91
N VAL A 233 -7.72 -0.07 -21.25
CA VAL A 233 -6.87 1.11 -21.48
C VAL A 233 -5.41 0.78 -21.17
N ILE A 234 -5.13 0.18 -20.01
CA ILE A 234 -3.78 -0.21 -19.61
C ILE A 234 -3.17 -1.16 -20.65
N GLY A 235 -3.89 -2.18 -21.08
CA GLY A 235 -3.43 -3.10 -22.12
C GLY A 235 -3.15 -2.42 -23.46
N SER A 236 -3.99 -1.45 -23.84
CA SER A 236 -3.78 -0.65 -25.05
C SER A 236 -2.53 0.22 -24.96
N LEU A 237 -2.29 0.86 -23.81
CA LEU A 237 -1.08 1.63 -23.55
C LEU A 237 0.17 0.73 -23.56
N GLN A 238 0.12 -0.44 -22.92
CA GLN A 238 1.21 -1.41 -22.95
C GLN A 238 1.57 -1.84 -24.37
N ALA A 239 0.57 -2.11 -25.20
CA ALA A 239 0.77 -2.45 -26.62
C ALA A 239 1.35 -1.29 -27.42
N ALA A 240 0.87 -0.06 -27.19
CA ALA A 240 1.39 1.14 -27.84
C ALA A 240 2.85 1.45 -27.45
N PHE A 241 3.19 1.30 -26.17
CA PHE A 241 4.56 1.46 -25.67
C PHE A 241 5.52 0.38 -26.24
N ALA A 242 5.04 -0.85 -26.38
CA ALA A 242 5.83 -1.93 -26.98
C ALA A 242 6.06 -1.70 -28.47
N ALA A 243 5.09 -1.10 -29.18
CA ALA A 243 5.21 -0.81 -30.61
C ALA A 243 6.11 0.39 -30.90
N ASN A 244 5.95 1.48 -30.15
CA ASN A 244 6.76 2.69 -30.28
C ASN A 244 6.85 3.44 -28.95
N PRO A 245 7.89 3.19 -28.13
CA PRO A 245 7.99 3.80 -26.81
C PRO A 245 8.24 5.32 -26.86
N SER A 246 8.81 5.85 -27.95
CA SER A 246 9.07 7.30 -28.08
C SER A 246 7.77 8.07 -28.30
N THR A 247 6.92 7.58 -29.19
CA THR A 247 5.63 8.20 -29.57
C THR A 247 4.52 7.15 -29.57
N PRO A 248 4.17 6.60 -28.40
CA PRO A 248 3.11 5.60 -28.32
C PRO A 248 1.76 6.20 -28.72
N ALA A 249 1.00 5.43 -29.49
CA ALA A 249 -0.33 5.84 -29.95
C ALA A 249 -1.31 6.01 -28.78
N TRP A 250 -2.30 6.86 -28.95
CA TRP A 250 -3.42 7.00 -28.05
C TRP A 250 -4.37 5.81 -28.20
N PRO A 251 -4.97 5.32 -27.10
CA PRO A 251 -6.06 4.35 -27.18
C PRO A 251 -7.18 4.83 -28.08
N ALA A 252 -7.80 3.93 -28.83
CA ALA A 252 -8.93 4.28 -29.74
C ALA A 252 -10.15 4.86 -29.00
N THR A 253 -10.29 4.55 -27.72
CA THR A 253 -11.33 5.10 -26.84
C THR A 253 -11.11 6.56 -26.46
N SER A 254 -9.87 7.09 -26.61
CA SER A 254 -9.53 8.47 -26.26
C SER A 254 -10.31 9.49 -27.13
N LYS A 255 -10.90 10.48 -26.47
CA LYS A 255 -11.65 11.59 -27.08
C LYS A 255 -10.96 12.94 -26.93
N VAL A 256 -9.68 12.96 -26.53
CA VAL A 256 -8.93 14.23 -26.50
C VAL A 256 -8.83 14.82 -27.91
N PRO A 257 -8.78 16.16 -28.05
CA PRO A 257 -8.63 16.83 -29.35
C PRO A 257 -7.41 16.33 -30.13
N ASP A 258 -7.50 16.30 -31.46
CA ASP A 258 -6.40 15.81 -32.31
C ASP A 258 -5.11 16.62 -32.16
N ALA A 259 -5.21 17.93 -31.89
CA ALA A 259 -4.04 18.76 -31.56
C ALA A 259 -3.29 18.25 -30.32
N ILE A 260 -4.00 17.68 -29.33
CA ILE A 260 -3.42 17.07 -28.14
C ILE A 260 -2.84 15.69 -28.47
N LYS A 261 -3.40 14.96 -29.42
CA LYS A 261 -2.88 13.66 -29.85
C LYS A 261 -1.50 13.74 -30.54
N ALA A 262 -1.08 14.94 -30.94
CA ALA A 262 0.31 15.20 -31.38
C ALA A 262 1.31 15.04 -30.23
N ILE A 263 0.87 15.17 -28.97
CA ILE A 263 1.66 14.84 -27.77
C ILE A 263 1.58 13.31 -27.56
N PRO A 264 2.70 12.61 -27.36
CA PRO A 264 2.68 11.16 -27.10
C PRO A 264 1.79 10.78 -25.91
N SER A 265 1.01 9.72 -26.01
CA SER A 265 0.12 9.26 -24.92
C SER A 265 0.84 8.96 -23.61
N ARG A 266 2.16 8.62 -23.67
CA ARG A 266 3.01 8.45 -22.52
C ARG A 266 3.07 9.69 -21.61
N SER A 267 3.02 10.90 -22.21
CA SER A 267 3.10 12.15 -21.46
C SER A 267 1.83 12.42 -20.66
N ALA A 268 0.66 12.07 -21.21
CA ALA A 268 -0.59 12.12 -20.47
C ALA A 268 -0.60 11.11 -19.30
N LEU A 269 -0.07 9.92 -19.50
CA LEU A 269 0.06 8.92 -18.44
C LEU A 269 1.00 9.38 -17.31
N VAL A 270 2.15 9.98 -17.66
CA VAL A 270 3.07 10.59 -16.69
C VAL A 270 2.37 11.70 -15.91
N LEU A 271 1.58 12.56 -16.58
CA LEU A 271 0.82 13.60 -15.90
C LEU A 271 -0.21 13.00 -14.93
N VAL A 272 -0.91 11.94 -15.32
CA VAL A 272 -1.85 11.22 -14.42
C VAL A 272 -1.12 10.70 -13.18
N ALA A 273 0.04 10.09 -13.36
CA ALA A 273 0.81 9.58 -12.24
C ALA A 273 1.30 10.71 -11.31
N LEU A 274 1.82 11.80 -11.87
CA LEU A 274 2.29 12.95 -11.09
C LEU A 274 1.15 13.62 -10.31
N MET A 275 0.01 13.87 -10.94
CA MET A 275 -1.10 14.53 -10.25
C MET A 275 -1.71 13.66 -9.14
N ALA A 276 -1.65 12.35 -9.28
CA ALA A 276 -2.10 11.38 -8.28
C ALA A 276 -1.02 11.04 -7.23
N GLY A 277 0.22 11.53 -7.38
CA GLY A 277 1.31 11.23 -6.47
C GLY A 277 1.87 9.79 -6.60
N ILE A 278 1.69 9.16 -7.76
CA ILE A 278 2.23 7.83 -8.07
C ILE A 278 3.72 7.95 -8.39
N PRO A 279 4.60 7.11 -7.81
CA PRO A 279 6.04 7.18 -8.03
C PRO A 279 6.44 6.97 -9.50
N MET A 280 7.52 7.65 -9.93
CA MET A 280 8.15 7.47 -11.25
C MET A 280 9.21 6.34 -11.25
N GLN A 281 9.25 5.53 -10.22
CA GLN A 281 9.99 4.27 -10.13
C GLN A 281 8.99 3.14 -9.86
N SER A 282 9.20 1.97 -10.47
CA SER A 282 8.30 0.83 -10.33
C SER A 282 9.07 -0.46 -10.11
N ALA A 283 8.40 -1.60 -10.11
CA ALA A 283 9.01 -2.91 -9.90
C ALA A 283 10.23 -3.17 -10.80
N HIS A 284 10.15 -2.77 -12.07
CA HIS A 284 11.14 -3.10 -13.08
C HIS A 284 11.77 -1.87 -13.75
N PHE A 285 11.31 -0.65 -13.43
CA PHE A 285 11.78 0.58 -14.07
C PHE A 285 12.28 1.59 -13.04
N ASP A 286 13.58 1.87 -13.07
CA ASP A 286 14.26 2.84 -12.17
C ASP A 286 14.16 4.29 -12.62
N SER A 287 13.55 4.60 -13.74
CA SER A 287 13.44 5.92 -14.40
C SER A 287 14.74 6.54 -14.91
N THR A 288 15.89 5.89 -14.75
CA THR A 288 17.21 6.44 -15.11
C THR A 288 18.02 5.58 -16.07
N SER A 289 17.63 4.31 -16.27
CA SER A 289 18.32 3.37 -17.16
C SER A 289 17.86 3.52 -18.62
N ALA A 290 18.71 3.10 -19.55
CA ALA A 290 18.39 2.98 -20.96
C ALA A 290 18.91 1.63 -21.51
N PRO A 291 18.32 1.11 -22.60
CA PRO A 291 18.83 -0.08 -23.26
C PRO A 291 20.31 0.07 -23.66
N PRO A 292 21.12 -0.99 -23.53
CA PRO A 292 22.52 -0.96 -23.94
C PRO A 292 22.66 -0.77 -25.46
N GLY A 293 23.76 -0.12 -25.89
CA GLY A 293 24.06 0.06 -27.30
C GLY A 293 23.34 1.21 -28.01
N LEU A 294 22.49 1.97 -27.30
CA LEU A 294 21.91 3.19 -27.86
C LEU A 294 22.99 4.29 -27.98
N PRO A 295 22.94 5.12 -29.05
CA PRO A 295 23.70 6.37 -29.10
C PRO A 295 23.43 7.26 -27.88
N ALA A 296 24.41 8.03 -27.42
CA ALA A 296 24.30 8.79 -26.16
C ALA A 296 23.05 9.70 -26.08
N SER A 297 22.72 10.39 -27.21
CA SER A 297 21.51 11.23 -27.27
C SER A 297 20.22 10.44 -27.12
N ASN A 298 20.14 9.24 -27.71
CA ASN A 298 18.97 8.37 -27.63
C ASN A 298 18.86 7.71 -26.22
N ALA A 299 20.01 7.35 -25.63
CA ALA A 299 20.07 6.84 -24.25
C ALA A 299 19.57 7.90 -23.26
N LEU A 300 20.01 9.16 -23.41
CA LEU A 300 19.54 10.26 -22.57
C LEU A 300 18.03 10.52 -22.75
N SER A 301 17.54 10.53 -23.99
CA SER A 301 16.11 10.67 -24.27
C SER A 301 15.31 9.51 -23.66
N PHE A 302 15.85 8.29 -23.71
CA PHE A 302 15.18 7.13 -23.10
C PHE A 302 15.09 7.27 -21.58
N GLN A 303 16.17 7.64 -20.91
CA GLN A 303 16.23 7.86 -19.47
C GLN A 303 15.28 8.96 -18.99
N LEU A 304 15.23 10.08 -19.70
CA LEU A 304 14.48 11.26 -19.26
C LEU A 304 13.01 11.26 -19.66
N ALA A 305 12.63 10.54 -20.72
CA ALA A 305 11.30 10.64 -21.30
C ALA A 305 10.55 9.31 -21.34
N ILE A 306 11.24 8.21 -21.60
CA ILE A 306 10.59 6.92 -21.91
C ILE A 306 10.54 6.03 -20.66
N ASN A 307 11.68 5.83 -19.98
CA ASN A 307 11.74 4.94 -18.82
C ASN A 307 10.83 5.40 -17.65
N PRO A 308 10.73 6.70 -17.33
CA PRO A 308 9.74 7.19 -16.35
C PRO A 308 8.30 6.88 -16.72
N ALA A 309 7.97 6.93 -18.02
CA ALA A 309 6.64 6.60 -18.49
C ALA A 309 6.33 5.09 -18.38
N PHE A 310 7.31 4.21 -18.60
CA PHE A 310 7.17 2.77 -18.29
C PHE A 310 6.94 2.53 -16.80
N ALA A 311 7.66 3.23 -15.92
CA ALA A 311 7.47 3.15 -14.49
C ALA A 311 6.05 3.58 -14.09
N ALA A 312 5.57 4.71 -14.62
CA ALA A 312 4.21 5.19 -14.40
C ALA A 312 3.16 4.19 -14.88
N LEU A 313 3.36 3.58 -16.07
CA LEU A 313 2.44 2.58 -16.61
C LEU A 313 2.36 1.34 -15.73
N GLU A 314 3.49 0.83 -15.26
CA GLU A 314 3.53 -0.34 -14.38
C GLU A 314 2.88 -0.05 -13.03
N ASN A 315 3.16 1.09 -12.43
CA ASN A 315 2.56 1.48 -11.15
C ASN A 315 1.06 1.72 -11.25
N VAL A 316 0.59 2.38 -12.31
CA VAL A 316 -0.84 2.55 -12.58
C VAL A 316 -1.51 1.19 -12.75
N ALA A 317 -0.90 0.27 -13.49
CA ALA A 317 -1.43 -1.09 -13.66
C ALA A 317 -1.54 -1.85 -12.34
N ASN A 318 -0.56 -1.70 -11.46
CA ASN A 318 -0.53 -2.37 -10.15
C ASN A 318 -1.56 -1.80 -9.15
N ALA A 319 -1.87 -0.50 -9.24
CA ALA A 319 -2.80 0.18 -8.33
C ALA A 319 -4.26 0.18 -8.83
N ALA A 320 -4.50 -0.02 -10.12
CA ALA A 320 -5.79 0.21 -10.77
C ALA A 320 -6.96 -0.58 -10.19
N ALA A 321 -6.75 -1.89 -9.94
CA ALA A 321 -7.81 -2.73 -9.37
C ALA A 321 -8.21 -2.24 -7.97
N LEU A 322 -7.23 -1.93 -7.14
CA LEU A 322 -7.48 -1.43 -5.78
C LEU A 322 -8.18 -0.06 -5.82
N ALA A 323 -7.81 0.83 -6.74
CA ALA A 323 -8.45 2.13 -6.88
C ALA A 323 -9.95 2.00 -7.16
N VAL A 324 -10.37 1.12 -8.10
CA VAL A 324 -11.79 0.89 -8.41
C VAL A 324 -12.49 0.19 -7.25
N LEU A 325 -11.92 -0.89 -6.71
CA LEU A 325 -12.57 -1.70 -5.67
C LEU A 325 -12.70 -0.95 -4.34
N ALA A 326 -11.68 -0.18 -3.94
CA ALA A 326 -11.74 0.63 -2.74
C ALA A 326 -12.71 1.81 -2.89
N THR A 327 -12.80 2.43 -4.08
CA THR A 327 -13.79 3.48 -4.34
C THR A 327 -15.21 2.91 -4.20
N HIS A 328 -15.50 1.77 -4.84
CA HIS A 328 -16.81 1.12 -4.72
C HIS A 328 -17.15 0.76 -3.26
N ASP A 329 -16.21 0.14 -2.55
CA ASP A 329 -16.38 -0.24 -1.14
C ASP A 329 -16.71 0.97 -0.24
N LEU A 330 -15.92 2.03 -0.36
CA LEU A 330 -16.06 3.20 0.49
C LEU A 330 -17.30 4.03 0.15
N GLU A 331 -17.66 4.15 -1.12
CA GLU A 331 -18.91 4.78 -1.52
C GLU A 331 -20.13 4.00 -1.01
N LEU A 332 -20.06 2.67 -1.02
CA LEU A 332 -21.10 1.82 -0.42
C LEU A 332 -21.23 2.04 1.08
N GLN A 333 -20.11 2.07 1.80
CA GLN A 333 -20.09 2.30 3.26
C GLN A 333 -20.51 3.74 3.62
N ALA A 334 -20.08 4.73 2.85
CA ALA A 334 -20.39 6.14 3.06
C ALA A 334 -21.80 6.53 2.60
N GLY A 335 -22.38 5.77 1.67
CA GLY A 335 -23.69 6.03 1.10
C GLY A 335 -23.68 7.10 0.01
N GLY A 336 -22.60 7.23 -0.76
CA GLY A 336 -22.48 8.14 -1.90
C GLY A 336 -21.04 8.43 -2.30
N ALA A 337 -20.87 9.25 -3.34
CA ALA A 337 -19.57 9.62 -3.89
C ALA A 337 -18.66 10.28 -2.84
N VAL A 338 -17.39 9.84 -2.76
CA VAL A 338 -16.41 10.31 -1.78
C VAL A 338 -15.28 11.13 -2.39
N PHE A 339 -15.09 11.07 -3.71
CA PHE A 339 -14.06 11.82 -4.41
C PHE A 339 -14.58 13.16 -4.94
N ASP A 340 -13.84 14.25 -4.64
CA ASP A 340 -14.13 15.60 -5.12
C ASP A 340 -12.87 16.26 -5.67
N ASN A 341 -12.94 16.75 -6.91
CA ASN A 341 -11.85 17.54 -7.50
C ASN A 341 -12.34 18.87 -8.08
N THR A 342 -13.51 19.33 -7.66
CA THR A 342 -14.13 20.57 -8.17
C THR A 342 -13.28 21.80 -7.90
N ALA A 343 -12.56 21.84 -6.76
CA ALA A 343 -11.65 22.92 -6.39
C ALA A 343 -10.18 22.64 -6.68
N THR A 344 -9.83 21.49 -7.30
CA THR A 344 -8.43 21.11 -7.50
C THR A 344 -7.80 21.89 -8.65
N ASP A 345 -6.73 22.62 -8.39
CA ASP A 345 -5.82 23.17 -9.40
C ASP A 345 -4.70 22.18 -9.70
N TYR A 346 -4.84 21.44 -10.80
CA TYR A 346 -3.83 20.46 -11.22
C TYR A 346 -2.53 21.10 -11.71
N SER A 347 -2.54 22.35 -12.19
CA SER A 347 -1.33 23.07 -12.55
C SER A 347 -0.48 23.38 -11.32
N ALA A 348 -1.12 23.87 -10.25
CA ALA A 348 -0.45 24.08 -8.98
C ALA A 348 0.02 22.75 -8.36
N ARG A 349 -0.78 21.67 -8.46
CA ARG A 349 -0.46 20.37 -7.89
C ARG A 349 0.80 19.72 -8.47
N VAL A 350 1.13 19.94 -9.75
CA VAL A 350 2.32 19.41 -10.41
C VAL A 350 3.44 20.44 -10.58
N ALA A 351 3.28 21.64 -10.06
CA ALA A 351 4.20 22.76 -10.28
C ALA A 351 5.64 22.43 -9.88
N ASP A 352 5.83 21.76 -8.74
CA ASP A 352 7.17 21.43 -8.22
C ASP A 352 7.87 20.32 -9.03
N GLU A 353 7.11 19.49 -9.73
CA GLU A 353 7.65 18.30 -10.43
C GLU A 353 7.70 18.44 -11.95
N GLN A 354 6.90 19.37 -12.54
CA GLN A 354 6.81 19.50 -13.99
C GLN A 354 8.15 19.77 -14.67
N PHE A 355 9.09 20.43 -14.01
CA PHE A 355 10.42 20.70 -14.55
C PHE A 355 11.32 19.46 -14.46
N ALA A 356 11.28 18.73 -13.34
CA ALA A 356 12.05 17.49 -13.18
C ALA A 356 11.62 16.44 -14.22
N TRP A 357 10.34 16.38 -14.56
CA TRP A 357 9.76 15.42 -15.51
C TRP A 357 9.45 16.04 -16.89
N SER A 358 10.01 17.22 -17.21
CA SER A 358 9.69 17.96 -18.44
C SER A 358 9.85 17.12 -19.71
N SER A 359 10.93 16.34 -19.83
CA SER A 359 11.13 15.47 -21.01
C SER A 359 10.07 14.36 -21.11
N ALA A 360 9.65 13.80 -19.99
CA ALA A 360 8.59 12.79 -19.94
C ALA A 360 7.22 13.39 -20.28
N LEU A 361 7.00 14.66 -19.94
CA LEU A 361 5.79 15.43 -20.25
C LEU A 361 5.78 16.08 -21.63
N SER A 362 6.80 15.87 -22.47
CA SER A 362 6.99 16.48 -23.80
C SER A 362 7.21 18.00 -23.74
N GLY A 363 7.94 18.48 -22.75
CA GLY A 363 8.31 19.87 -22.55
C GLY A 363 7.19 20.74 -22.01
N VAL A 364 7.44 22.05 -21.93
CA VAL A 364 6.52 23.03 -21.33
C VAL A 364 5.21 23.10 -22.13
N SER A 365 5.27 23.18 -23.44
CA SER A 365 4.06 23.26 -24.29
C SER A 365 3.23 21.97 -24.23
N GLY A 366 3.88 20.80 -24.18
CA GLY A 366 3.21 19.51 -23.98
C GLY A 366 2.49 19.47 -22.65
N THR A 367 3.16 19.86 -21.58
CA THR A 367 2.57 19.95 -20.24
C THR A 367 1.36 20.87 -20.20
N GLN A 368 1.49 22.09 -20.76
CA GLN A 368 0.38 23.06 -20.82
C GLN A 368 -0.81 22.55 -21.63
N GLY A 369 -0.54 21.91 -22.79
CA GLY A 369 -1.58 21.29 -23.60
C GLY A 369 -2.36 20.22 -22.84
N LEU A 370 -1.67 19.33 -22.11
CA LEU A 370 -2.31 18.31 -21.29
C LEU A 370 -3.09 18.91 -20.11
N LEU A 371 -2.53 19.90 -19.42
CA LEU A 371 -3.21 20.60 -18.33
C LEU A 371 -4.46 21.34 -18.81
N SER A 372 -4.47 21.88 -20.04
CA SER A 372 -5.68 22.50 -20.62
C SER A 372 -6.82 21.51 -20.80
N VAL A 373 -6.51 20.25 -21.17
CA VAL A 373 -7.51 19.17 -21.24
C VAL A 373 -8.12 18.90 -19.85
N LEU A 374 -7.29 18.81 -18.83
CA LEU A 374 -7.77 18.63 -17.44
C LEU A 374 -8.64 19.81 -16.99
N ALA A 375 -8.25 21.04 -17.32
CA ALA A 375 -8.99 22.24 -16.97
C ALA A 375 -10.40 22.30 -17.64
N ALA A 376 -10.49 21.83 -18.89
CA ALA A 376 -11.74 21.80 -19.66
C ALA A 376 -12.64 20.60 -19.33
N SER A 377 -12.13 19.59 -18.61
CA SER A 377 -12.86 18.34 -18.36
C SER A 377 -13.85 18.47 -17.19
N PRO A 378 -15.01 17.80 -17.26
CA PRO A 378 -15.97 17.78 -16.16
C PRO A 378 -15.35 17.25 -14.88
N ARG A 379 -15.56 17.96 -13.78
CA ARG A 379 -15.05 17.63 -12.46
C ARG A 379 -15.94 16.61 -11.76
N ALA A 380 -15.35 15.76 -10.95
CA ALA A 380 -16.07 14.90 -10.03
C ALA A 380 -16.49 15.71 -8.80
N LYS A 381 -17.71 15.47 -8.32
CA LYS A 381 -18.25 16.12 -7.13
C LYS A 381 -18.67 15.07 -6.10
N ALA A 382 -18.14 15.16 -4.89
CA ALA A 382 -18.52 14.29 -3.81
C ALA A 382 -19.88 14.66 -3.19
N ASN A 383 -20.46 13.69 -2.47
CA ASN A 383 -21.55 13.92 -1.54
C ASN A 383 -20.93 14.35 -0.18
N PRO A 384 -21.19 15.57 0.33
CA PRO A 384 -20.58 16.03 1.57
C PRO A 384 -20.87 15.12 2.77
N ALA A 385 -22.08 14.56 2.88
CA ALA A 385 -22.42 13.65 3.96
C ALA A 385 -21.64 12.30 3.86
N ALA A 386 -21.39 11.82 2.64
CA ALA A 386 -20.57 10.64 2.41
C ALA A 386 -19.10 10.91 2.77
N VAL A 387 -18.56 12.09 2.43
CA VAL A 387 -17.20 12.48 2.80
C VAL A 387 -17.02 12.52 4.32
N GLU A 388 -17.97 13.11 5.06
CA GLU A 388 -17.90 13.12 6.53
C GLU A 388 -18.00 11.73 7.14
N LYS A 389 -18.85 10.86 6.59
CA LYS A 389 -18.92 9.45 6.99
C LYS A 389 -17.61 8.71 6.70
N MET A 390 -17.01 8.93 5.54
CA MET A 390 -15.72 8.34 5.18
C MET A 390 -14.62 8.81 6.15
N LYS A 391 -14.55 10.10 6.48
CA LYS A 391 -13.60 10.63 7.46
C LYS A 391 -13.74 9.97 8.84
N ALA A 392 -14.95 9.66 9.26
CA ALA A 392 -15.21 8.97 10.52
C ALA A 392 -14.72 7.52 10.54
N LEU A 393 -14.48 6.89 9.38
CA LEU A 393 -14.00 5.51 9.28
C LEU A 393 -12.54 5.34 9.68
N ALA A 394 -11.74 6.36 9.74
CA ALA A 394 -10.53 6.48 10.53
C ALA A 394 -9.49 7.50 10.05
N SER A 395 -8.82 8.12 10.99
CA SER A 395 -7.58 8.85 10.84
C SER A 395 -6.65 8.56 12.00
N HIS A 396 -5.34 8.74 11.81
CA HIS A 396 -4.36 8.63 12.89
C HIS A 396 -4.13 9.98 13.55
N SER A 397 -3.93 9.94 14.88
CA SER A 397 -3.51 11.10 15.66
C SER A 397 -1.99 11.30 15.69
N GLY A 398 -1.23 10.25 15.39
CA GLY A 398 0.21 10.20 15.56
C GLY A 398 0.68 10.03 17.02
N LYS A 399 -0.24 9.96 17.99
CA LYS A 399 0.09 9.91 19.43
C LYS A 399 0.39 8.48 19.88
N VAL A 400 1.66 8.08 19.82
CA VAL A 400 2.09 6.76 20.29
C VAL A 400 2.90 6.86 21.57
N GLU A 401 2.54 6.04 22.56
CA GLU A 401 3.21 5.96 23.86
C GLU A 401 4.09 4.72 24.01
N ILE A 402 3.99 3.76 23.10
CA ILE A 402 4.81 2.56 23.03
C ILE A 402 5.84 2.66 21.89
N PRO A 403 6.97 1.94 21.96
CA PRO A 403 7.91 1.86 20.85
C PRO A 403 7.21 1.44 19.56
N THR A 404 7.32 2.28 18.53
CA THR A 404 6.65 2.07 17.24
C THR A 404 7.67 2.20 16.11
N ILE A 405 7.68 1.22 15.20
CA ILE A 405 8.62 1.12 14.09
C ILE A 405 7.85 1.29 12.80
N LEU A 406 8.07 2.38 12.08
CA LEU A 406 7.49 2.62 10.76
C LEU A 406 8.44 2.11 9.69
N PHE A 407 7.91 1.39 8.69
CA PHE A 407 8.71 0.89 7.58
C PHE A 407 7.90 0.82 6.29
N THR A 408 8.37 1.51 5.24
CA THR A 408 7.70 1.54 3.93
C THR A 408 8.69 1.58 2.78
N GLY A 409 8.25 1.14 1.58
CA GLY A 409 8.98 1.28 0.33
C GLY A 409 8.93 2.72 -0.18
N VAL A 410 10.07 3.25 -0.64
CA VAL A 410 10.13 4.64 -1.15
C VAL A 410 9.38 4.82 -2.48
N ALA A 411 9.16 3.74 -3.21
CA ALA A 411 8.41 3.70 -4.47
C ALA A 411 7.21 2.74 -4.43
N ASP A 412 6.51 2.70 -3.29
CA ASP A 412 5.22 2.00 -3.16
C ASP A 412 4.13 2.81 -3.90
N PRO A 413 3.44 2.24 -4.92
CA PRO A 413 2.46 2.96 -5.72
C PRO A 413 1.06 3.05 -5.08
N VAL A 414 0.80 2.33 -4.00
CA VAL A 414 -0.51 2.25 -3.33
C VAL A 414 -0.50 3.07 -2.05
N THR A 415 0.32 2.69 -1.09
CA THR A 415 0.55 3.46 0.13
C THR A 415 1.90 4.17 0.01
N THR A 416 1.93 5.24 -0.76
CA THR A 416 3.17 5.97 -1.09
C THR A 416 3.93 6.39 0.16
N ALA A 417 5.22 6.66 0.03
CA ALA A 417 6.08 7.08 1.14
C ALA A 417 5.51 8.28 1.92
N GLY A 418 4.75 9.14 1.26
CA GLY A 418 4.02 10.26 1.88
C GLY A 418 2.99 9.84 2.93
N ASN A 419 2.42 8.63 2.83
CA ASN A 419 1.53 8.08 3.86
C ASN A 419 2.26 7.91 5.18
N GLN A 420 3.42 7.26 5.17
CA GLN A 420 4.27 7.14 6.36
C GLN A 420 4.71 8.51 6.86
N GLN A 421 5.14 9.41 5.95
CA GLN A 421 5.58 10.74 6.31
C GLN A 421 4.50 11.54 7.06
N SER A 422 3.23 11.41 6.68
CA SER A 422 2.14 12.10 7.35
C SER A 422 2.02 11.72 8.84
N VAL A 423 2.23 10.45 9.16
CA VAL A 423 2.22 9.97 10.56
C VAL A 423 3.47 10.41 11.31
N VAL A 424 4.62 10.45 10.63
CA VAL A 424 5.87 11.01 11.18
C VAL A 424 5.68 12.46 11.57
N ASP A 425 5.07 13.27 10.71
CA ASP A 425 4.83 14.70 10.95
C ASP A 425 3.84 14.92 12.11
N LYS A 426 2.76 14.13 12.15
CA LYS A 426 1.80 14.17 13.27
C LYS A 426 2.47 13.81 14.61
N TYR A 427 3.30 12.77 14.62
CA TYR A 427 4.04 12.38 15.81
C TYR A 427 5.05 13.45 16.24
N ALA A 428 5.76 14.07 15.30
CA ALA A 428 6.70 15.13 15.60
C ALA A 428 6.03 16.32 16.29
N THR A 429 4.83 16.71 15.81
CA THR A 429 3.99 17.74 16.42
C THR A 429 3.60 17.34 17.85
N TYR A 430 3.02 16.16 18.02
CA TYR A 430 2.64 15.63 19.33
C TYR A 430 3.82 15.59 20.32
N TRP A 431 4.98 15.10 19.88
CA TRP A 431 6.15 15.01 20.72
C TRP A 431 6.74 16.37 21.12
N ALA A 432 6.66 17.36 20.22
CA ALA A 432 7.04 18.73 20.51
C ALA A 432 6.10 19.37 21.57
N GLU A 433 4.79 19.16 21.47
CA GLU A 433 3.80 19.61 22.45
C GLU A 433 4.01 18.94 23.82
N LYS A 434 4.25 17.63 23.83
CA LYS A 434 4.56 16.87 25.04
C LYS A 434 5.81 17.41 25.74
N TRP A 435 6.84 17.77 24.95
CA TRP A 435 8.05 18.37 25.48
C TRP A 435 7.80 19.80 26.02
N ALA A 436 7.04 20.61 25.32
CA ALA A 436 6.69 21.96 25.79
C ALA A 436 5.93 21.92 27.12
N THR A 437 5.02 20.96 27.27
CA THR A 437 4.27 20.72 28.52
C THR A 437 5.19 20.28 29.66
N ALA A 438 6.07 19.29 29.41
CA ALA A 438 7.03 18.82 30.41
C ALA A 438 7.98 19.93 30.87
N LYS A 439 8.45 20.79 29.96
CA LYS A 439 9.26 21.98 30.32
C LYS A 439 8.53 22.94 31.24
N LYS A 440 7.25 23.24 30.95
CA LYS A 440 6.43 24.10 31.82
C LYS A 440 6.25 23.51 33.22
N ALA A 441 6.24 22.19 33.33
CA ALA A 441 6.21 21.47 34.61
C ALA A 441 7.58 21.36 35.30
N GLY A 442 8.63 21.98 34.76
CA GLY A 442 9.99 21.97 35.36
C GLY A 442 10.86 20.79 34.96
N GLU A 443 10.40 19.93 34.04
CA GLU A 443 11.19 18.78 33.60
C GLU A 443 12.42 19.23 32.78
N ARG A 444 13.57 18.66 33.12
CA ARG A 444 14.84 18.92 32.42
C ARG A 444 15.17 17.91 31.35
N LYS A 445 14.57 16.72 31.42
CA LYS A 445 14.82 15.63 30.48
C LYS A 445 13.70 15.57 29.43
N ARG A 446 14.13 15.49 28.17
CA ARG A 446 13.21 15.33 27.05
C ARG A 446 12.48 13.98 27.13
N PRO A 447 11.18 13.90 26.84
CA PRO A 447 10.46 12.63 26.73
C PRO A 447 11.16 11.67 25.75
N ALA A 448 11.05 10.37 25.99
CA ALA A 448 11.56 9.37 25.06
C ALA A 448 10.91 9.52 23.68
N ASN A 449 11.71 9.33 22.63
CA ASN A 449 11.16 9.22 21.27
C ASN A 449 10.72 7.76 21.03
N ASN A 450 9.42 7.56 20.97
CA ASN A 450 8.83 6.23 20.75
C ASN A 450 8.77 5.82 19.27
N GLN A 451 9.09 6.71 18.32
CA GLN A 451 9.00 6.40 16.91
C GLN A 451 10.38 6.15 16.29
N LEU A 452 10.54 5.03 15.62
CA LEU A 452 11.66 4.69 14.76
C LEU A 452 11.17 4.65 13.31
N VAL A 453 11.70 5.51 12.46
CA VAL A 453 11.30 5.63 11.05
C VAL A 453 12.35 4.96 10.18
N LEU A 454 11.93 3.95 9.43
CA LEU A 454 12.76 3.19 8.51
C LEU A 454 12.19 3.26 7.09
N TRP A 455 13.09 3.22 6.10
CA TRP A 455 12.75 3.25 4.69
C TRP A 455 13.35 2.03 3.99
N ASN A 456 12.58 1.42 3.08
CA ASN A 456 13.06 0.42 2.15
C ASN A 456 13.43 1.13 0.85
N LEU A 457 14.74 1.18 0.55
CA LEU A 457 15.26 1.92 -0.59
C LEU A 457 15.17 1.12 -1.88
N THR A 458 14.99 1.82 -2.99
CA THR A 458 15.24 1.27 -4.32
C THR A 458 16.73 1.27 -4.62
N PRO A 459 17.28 0.29 -5.36
CA PRO A 459 18.59 0.43 -5.97
C PRO A 459 18.61 1.62 -6.93
N GLU A 460 19.78 2.21 -7.16
CA GLU A 460 19.92 3.37 -8.07
C GLU A 460 19.56 3.00 -9.51
N LYS A 461 20.07 1.84 -9.97
CA LYS A 461 19.82 1.31 -11.32
C LYS A 461 19.50 -0.18 -11.24
N TYR A 462 18.33 -0.56 -11.70
CA TYR A 462 17.89 -1.95 -11.64
C TYR A 462 17.09 -2.42 -12.86
N THR A 463 16.70 -1.51 -13.76
CA THR A 463 16.01 -1.89 -15.01
C THR A 463 16.91 -2.82 -15.83
N LYS A 464 16.36 -3.97 -16.18
CA LYS A 464 17.02 -4.94 -17.06
C LYS A 464 16.44 -4.87 -18.45
N TYR A 465 17.30 -5.08 -19.44
CA TYR A 465 16.91 -5.15 -20.82
C TYR A 465 17.37 -6.47 -21.43
N THR A 466 16.55 -7.02 -22.29
CA THR A 466 16.94 -8.18 -23.13
C THR A 466 18.04 -7.81 -24.12
N ALA A 467 18.66 -8.80 -24.72
CA ALA A 467 19.64 -8.57 -25.80
C ALA A 467 19.07 -7.78 -27.00
N ALA A 468 17.75 -7.81 -27.18
CA ALA A 468 17.03 -7.04 -28.21
C ALA A 468 16.68 -5.60 -27.74
N GLY A 469 17.13 -5.17 -26.56
CA GLY A 469 16.88 -3.84 -26.03
C GLY A 469 15.46 -3.63 -25.48
N ALA A 470 14.64 -4.67 -25.37
CA ALA A 470 13.33 -4.59 -24.74
C ALA A 470 13.45 -4.73 -23.21
N PRO A 471 12.63 -4.03 -22.42
CA PRO A 471 12.59 -4.23 -20.97
C PRO A 471 12.31 -5.69 -20.60
N ASP A 472 13.03 -6.22 -19.61
CA ASP A 472 12.87 -7.56 -19.08
C ASP A 472 12.13 -7.50 -17.74
N THR A 473 10.82 -7.70 -17.77
CA THR A 473 9.96 -7.76 -16.59
C THR A 473 9.80 -9.17 -16.02
N SER A 474 10.60 -10.15 -16.49
CA SER A 474 10.63 -11.51 -15.92
C SER A 474 11.52 -11.62 -14.67
N VAL A 475 12.36 -10.60 -14.43
CA VAL A 475 13.20 -10.50 -13.23
C VAL A 475 12.35 -10.17 -11.99
N PRO A 476 12.81 -10.54 -10.77
CA PRO A 476 12.11 -10.13 -9.55
C PRO A 476 12.00 -8.61 -9.41
N ALA A 477 10.90 -8.15 -8.86
CA ALA A 477 10.71 -6.74 -8.53
C ALA A 477 11.83 -6.21 -7.62
N ALA A 478 12.31 -5.01 -7.89
CA ALA A 478 13.32 -4.36 -7.06
C ALA A 478 12.78 -4.08 -5.64
N THR A 479 13.66 -4.11 -4.65
CA THR A 479 13.31 -3.71 -3.27
C THR A 479 12.89 -2.25 -3.22
N GLY A 480 12.02 -1.90 -2.30
CA GLY A 480 11.53 -0.53 -2.14
C GLY A 480 10.47 -0.11 -3.16
N THR A 481 10.14 -0.98 -4.12
CA THR A 481 9.10 -0.80 -5.13
C THR A 481 7.94 -1.76 -4.89
N ASN A 482 6.86 -1.60 -5.61
CA ASN A 482 5.61 -2.34 -5.41
C ASN A 482 5.00 -2.15 -4.02
N HIS A 483 3.74 -2.52 -3.90
CA HIS A 483 3.03 -2.42 -2.63
C HIS A 483 3.50 -3.49 -1.64
N CYS A 484 4.01 -3.06 -0.49
CA CYS A 484 4.47 -3.93 0.61
C CYS A 484 5.49 -5.00 0.17
N ASN A 485 6.36 -4.69 -0.77
CA ASN A 485 7.36 -5.63 -1.29
C ASN A 485 8.58 -5.71 -0.37
N PHE A 486 8.49 -6.56 0.66
CA PHE A 486 9.57 -6.77 1.62
C PHE A 486 10.16 -8.18 1.50
N THR A 487 11.47 -8.28 1.68
CA THR A 487 12.17 -9.57 1.73
C THR A 487 11.96 -10.25 3.10
N THR A 488 12.11 -11.57 3.14
CA THR A 488 12.10 -12.31 4.42
C THR A 488 13.12 -11.73 5.42
N SER A 489 14.31 -11.31 4.95
CA SER A 489 15.33 -10.70 5.80
C SER A 489 14.87 -9.39 6.41
N GLN A 490 14.12 -8.56 5.66
CA GLN A 490 13.56 -7.30 6.15
C GLN A 490 12.45 -7.55 7.17
N TYR A 491 11.51 -8.49 6.91
CA TYR A 491 10.50 -8.89 7.90
C TYR A 491 11.15 -9.38 9.20
N MET A 492 12.17 -10.24 9.10
CA MET A 492 12.85 -10.76 10.30
C MET A 492 13.64 -9.68 11.03
N ALA A 493 14.19 -8.68 10.33
CA ALA A 493 14.82 -7.54 10.97
C ALA A 493 13.80 -6.70 11.75
N ILE A 494 12.63 -6.42 11.19
CA ILE A 494 11.53 -5.74 11.88
C ILE A 494 11.07 -6.57 13.09
N ALA A 495 10.88 -7.87 12.93
CA ALA A 495 10.50 -8.75 14.05
C ALA A 495 11.54 -8.70 15.20
N ASP A 496 12.83 -8.76 14.90
CA ASP A 496 13.87 -8.65 15.90
C ASP A 496 13.91 -7.26 16.57
N LEU A 497 13.63 -6.19 15.83
CA LEU A 497 13.52 -4.84 16.38
C LEU A 497 12.30 -4.71 17.29
N LEU A 498 11.16 -5.34 16.94
CA LEU A 498 9.96 -5.40 17.79
C LEU A 498 10.24 -6.17 19.09
N ALA A 499 10.91 -7.34 19.01
CA ALA A 499 11.28 -8.11 20.19
C ALA A 499 12.19 -7.27 21.12
N TYR A 500 13.22 -6.63 20.55
CA TYR A 500 14.09 -5.74 21.32
C TYR A 500 13.30 -4.61 21.97
N ALA A 501 12.39 -3.97 21.23
CA ALA A 501 11.58 -2.86 21.73
C ALA A 501 10.66 -3.31 22.88
N ALA A 502 10.05 -4.49 22.73
CA ALA A 502 9.19 -5.10 23.76
C ALA A 502 9.99 -5.48 25.03
N ASP A 503 11.25 -5.92 24.87
CA ASP A 503 12.12 -6.30 25.99
C ASP A 503 12.66 -5.09 26.76
N ASN A 504 12.93 -3.98 26.06
CA ASN A 504 13.64 -2.83 26.62
C ASN A 504 12.76 -1.58 26.83
N GLY A 505 11.47 -1.60 26.40
CA GLY A 505 10.57 -0.45 26.47
C GLY A 505 11.02 0.74 25.61
N LYS A 506 11.90 0.53 24.62
CA LYS A 506 12.45 1.56 23.73
C LYS A 506 12.94 0.97 22.41
N ASN A 507 12.93 1.77 21.37
CA ASN A 507 13.48 1.38 20.07
C ASN A 507 15.02 1.19 20.14
N MET A 508 15.54 0.23 19.36
CA MET A 508 16.97 0.06 19.15
C MET A 508 17.56 1.30 18.47
N SER A 509 18.80 1.64 18.80
CA SER A 509 19.48 2.82 18.24
C SER A 509 20.98 2.60 18.07
N GLY A 510 21.67 3.57 17.45
CA GLY A 510 23.13 3.57 17.30
C GLY A 510 23.66 2.45 16.41
N GLY A 511 24.89 2.00 16.67
CA GLY A 511 25.58 1.00 15.85
C GLY A 511 24.88 -0.35 15.76
N ALA A 512 24.18 -0.78 16.82
CA ALA A 512 23.42 -2.02 16.82
C ALA A 512 22.25 -1.98 15.81
N LEU A 513 21.52 -0.87 15.75
CA LEU A 513 20.48 -0.63 14.74
C LEU A 513 21.08 -0.68 13.33
N LEU A 514 22.11 0.13 13.08
CA LEU A 514 22.73 0.22 11.74
C LEU A 514 23.27 -1.14 11.26
N THR A 515 23.85 -1.93 12.16
CA THR A 515 24.33 -3.29 11.84
C THR A 515 23.16 -4.20 11.42
N LYS A 516 22.03 -4.14 12.14
CA LYS A 516 20.83 -4.94 11.82
C LYS A 516 20.24 -4.54 10.47
N LEU A 517 20.09 -3.23 10.20
CA LEU A 517 19.56 -2.72 8.94
C LEU A 517 20.44 -3.10 7.73
N ARG A 518 21.76 -2.98 7.88
CA ARG A 518 22.71 -3.39 6.83
C ARG A 518 22.61 -4.88 6.52
N LYS A 519 22.44 -5.73 7.54
CA LYS A 519 22.29 -7.18 7.35
C LYS A 519 20.97 -7.54 6.65
N ALA A 520 19.91 -6.78 6.87
CA ALA A 520 18.62 -6.98 6.22
C ALA A 520 18.62 -6.57 4.73
N GLY A 521 19.49 -5.63 4.36
CA GLY A 521 19.62 -5.10 3.00
C GLY A 521 18.58 -4.03 2.66
N ASN A 522 19.03 -2.96 2.01
CA ASN A 522 18.23 -1.83 1.51
C ASN A 522 17.32 -1.12 2.54
N MET A 523 17.51 -1.40 3.82
CA MET A 523 16.84 -0.69 4.90
C MET A 523 17.71 0.47 5.38
N THR A 524 17.14 1.65 5.48
CA THR A 524 17.85 2.83 5.99
C THR A 524 17.14 3.48 7.17
N TYR A 525 17.94 4.11 8.01
CA TYR A 525 17.55 5.01 9.07
C TYR A 525 18.27 6.34 8.83
N ASP A 526 17.56 7.30 8.28
CA ASP A 526 18.09 8.64 8.02
C ASP A 526 17.14 9.68 8.66
N ARG A 527 17.67 10.40 9.64
CA ARG A 527 16.92 11.45 10.35
C ARG A 527 16.74 12.71 9.51
N GLY A 528 17.56 12.90 8.50
CA GLY A 528 17.49 14.04 7.57
C GLY A 528 16.55 13.79 6.38
N TYR A 529 16.16 12.54 6.15
CA TYR A 529 15.25 12.22 5.05
C TYR A 529 13.80 12.47 5.44
N SER A 530 13.11 13.20 4.59
CA SER A 530 11.67 13.39 4.62
C SER A 530 11.11 12.99 3.27
N ALA A 531 10.18 12.06 3.26
CA ALA A 531 9.53 11.66 2.01
C ALA A 531 8.67 12.80 1.46
N PRO A 532 8.47 12.85 0.12
CA PRO A 532 7.52 13.77 -0.47
C PRO A 532 6.14 13.64 0.18
N LYS A 533 5.53 14.76 0.54
CA LYS A 533 4.17 14.76 1.10
C LYS A 533 3.18 14.31 0.04
N MET A 534 2.08 13.73 0.48
CA MET A 534 0.96 13.46 -0.42
C MET A 534 0.41 14.77 -0.98
N LYS A 535 0.07 14.80 -2.27
CA LYS A 535 -0.27 16.01 -3.04
C LYS A 535 -1.43 16.85 -2.48
N TYR A 536 -2.25 16.27 -1.66
CA TYR A 536 -3.44 16.91 -1.07
C TYR A 536 -3.38 16.89 0.47
N TYR A 537 -2.23 16.50 1.05
CA TYR A 537 -2.02 16.47 2.49
C TYR A 537 -1.75 17.90 2.98
N GLY A 538 -2.63 18.42 3.84
CA GLY A 538 -2.48 19.73 4.45
C GLY A 538 -3.20 20.89 3.73
N ASN A 539 -4.15 20.59 2.85
CA ASN A 539 -5.10 21.60 2.33
C ASN A 539 -6.33 21.69 3.21
#